data_f6f9700c4020a3519d3d096efb26c489
#
_entry.id   f6f9700c4020a3519d3d096efb26c489
#
_cell.length_a   1.000
_cell.length_b   1.000
_cell.length_c   1.000
_cell.angle_alpha   90.00
_cell.angle_beta   90.00
_cell.angle_gamma   90.00
#
_symmetry.space_group_name_H-M   'P 1'
#
loop_
_entity.id
_entity.type
_entity.pdbx_description
1 polymer ?
#
loop_
_entity_poly.entity_id
_entity_poly.type
_entity_poly.pdbx_seq_one_letter_code
_entity_poly.pdbx_strand_id
1 'polypeptide(L)'
;MLFRSVTEELILKTVGRLGGKAIAAELREWVHQRGELDVVPALARVGVEPEVETLNLATELGVKLSEGPVSGVQVKAVLAGGAGAAAGLSAGDEILAVDGWRVRRLDDALSWIRTGAGFELLVVRQQRVRTLRVADRLGDRRSEAASRSLKLATTPNAATLARRTAWLGK
;
A
#
# COMPACT_ATOMS: atom_id res chain seq x y z
N MET A 1 11.12 -5.16 41.51
CA MET A 1 10.08 -5.51 40.54
C MET A 1 10.64 -6.52 39.55
N LEU A 2 10.20 -7.77 39.61
CA LEU A 2 10.61 -8.78 38.63
C LEU A 2 9.83 -8.55 37.34
N PHE A 3 10.50 -8.07 36.29
CA PHE A 3 9.95 -8.06 34.94
C PHE A 3 9.80 -9.51 34.48
N ARG A 4 8.58 -10.03 34.52
CA ARG A 4 8.27 -11.31 33.88
C ARG A 4 8.26 -11.05 32.37
N SER A 5 9.24 -11.57 31.64
CA SER A 5 9.22 -11.57 30.18
C SER A 5 8.01 -12.34 29.69
N VAL A 6 7.25 -11.75 28.78
CA VAL A 6 6.14 -12.41 28.11
C VAL A 6 6.73 -13.37 27.10
N THR A 7 6.40 -14.66 27.21
CA THR A 7 6.84 -15.70 26.26
C THR A 7 5.74 -15.95 25.23
N GLU A 8 6.15 -16.41 24.05
CA GLU A 8 5.21 -16.84 23.00
C GLU A 8 4.21 -17.88 23.52
N GLU A 9 4.70 -18.85 24.29
CA GLU A 9 3.85 -19.89 24.87
C GLU A 9 2.76 -19.31 25.78
N LEU A 10 3.09 -18.29 26.59
CA LEU A 10 2.13 -17.61 27.44
C LEU A 10 1.07 -16.88 26.62
N ILE A 11 1.47 -16.23 25.52
CA ILE A 11 0.55 -15.56 24.59
C ILE A 11 -0.40 -16.59 23.98
N LEU A 12 0.14 -17.66 23.38
CA LEU A 12 -0.66 -18.70 22.72
C LEU A 12 -1.63 -19.40 23.69
N LYS A 13 -1.17 -19.68 24.92
CA LYS A 13 -2.02 -20.25 25.98
C LYS A 13 -3.15 -19.29 26.37
N THR A 14 -2.85 -17.99 26.48
CA THR A 14 -3.86 -17.00 26.83
C THR A 14 -4.87 -16.82 25.71
N VAL A 15 -4.42 -16.72 24.46
CA VAL A 15 -5.30 -16.65 23.28
C VAL A 15 -6.15 -17.90 23.16
N GLY A 16 -5.57 -19.09 23.36
CA GLY A 16 -6.31 -20.35 23.32
C GLY A 16 -7.39 -20.47 24.39
N ARG A 17 -7.16 -19.88 25.57
CA ARG A 17 -8.15 -19.83 26.66
C ARG A 17 -9.30 -18.86 26.36
N LEU A 18 -9.02 -17.71 25.74
CA LEU A 18 -10.01 -16.66 25.47
C LEU A 18 -10.76 -16.88 24.14
N GLY A 19 -10.03 -17.28 23.09
CA GLY A 19 -10.54 -17.36 21.73
C GLY A 19 -10.68 -18.80 21.19
N GLY A 20 -10.23 -19.80 21.97
CA GLY A 20 -10.27 -21.20 21.56
C GLY A 20 -8.99 -21.68 20.87
N LYS A 21 -8.86 -22.99 20.78
CA LYS A 21 -7.66 -23.68 20.25
C LYS A 21 -7.41 -23.34 18.77
N ALA A 22 -8.46 -23.13 17.99
CA ALA A 22 -8.34 -22.82 16.57
C ALA A 22 -7.64 -21.47 16.35
N ILE A 23 -8.02 -20.44 17.11
CA ILE A 23 -7.38 -19.10 17.01
C ILE A 23 -5.92 -19.16 17.47
N ALA A 24 -5.62 -19.94 18.52
CA ALA A 24 -4.23 -20.08 18.97
C ALA A 24 -3.36 -20.83 17.93
N ALA A 25 -3.92 -21.80 17.21
CA ALA A 25 -3.23 -22.49 16.13
C ALA A 25 -2.96 -21.56 14.92
N GLU A 26 -3.98 -20.81 14.51
CA GLU A 26 -3.87 -19.81 13.43
C GLU A 26 -2.83 -18.73 13.78
N LEU A 27 -2.84 -18.21 15.03
CA LEU A 27 -1.84 -17.25 15.48
C LEU A 27 -0.41 -17.82 15.45
N ARG A 28 -0.26 -19.07 15.86
CA ARG A 28 1.05 -19.75 15.81
C ARG A 28 1.56 -19.87 14.37
N GLU A 29 0.69 -20.22 13.44
CA GLU A 29 1.02 -20.31 12.03
C GLU A 29 1.44 -18.94 11.49
N TRP A 30 0.71 -17.87 11.81
CA TRP A 30 1.03 -16.51 11.39
C TRP A 30 2.39 -16.01 11.92
N VAL A 31 2.72 -16.35 13.15
CA VAL A 31 4.01 -15.94 13.77
C VAL A 31 5.20 -16.67 13.15
N HIS A 32 5.02 -17.92 12.71
CA HIS A 32 6.12 -18.74 12.19
C HIS A 32 6.20 -18.80 10.66
N GLN A 33 5.18 -18.31 9.94
CA GLN A 33 5.25 -18.27 8.49
C GLN A 33 6.28 -17.25 8.00
N ARG A 34 6.89 -17.55 6.84
CA ARG A 34 7.79 -16.62 6.16
C ARG A 34 6.99 -15.83 5.14
N GLY A 35 7.13 -14.51 5.17
CA GLY A 35 6.44 -13.60 4.25
C GLY A 35 5.45 -12.67 4.94
N GLU A 36 4.73 -11.90 4.15
CA GLU A 36 3.69 -10.98 4.65
C GLU A 36 2.40 -11.75 4.97
N LEU A 37 1.72 -11.30 6.03
CA LEU A 37 0.40 -11.81 6.38
C LEU A 37 -0.64 -11.32 5.38
N ASP A 38 -1.39 -12.25 4.77
CA ASP A 38 -2.58 -11.88 4.01
C ASP A 38 -3.74 -11.58 4.97
N VAL A 39 -3.87 -10.31 5.33
CA VAL A 39 -4.93 -9.85 6.25
C VAL A 39 -6.28 -9.62 5.56
N VAL A 40 -6.33 -9.63 4.23
CA VAL A 40 -7.56 -9.33 3.47
C VAL A 40 -8.70 -10.30 3.78
N PRO A 41 -8.50 -11.64 3.84
CA PRO A 41 -9.56 -12.57 4.21
C PRO A 41 -10.10 -12.36 5.63
N ALA A 42 -9.22 -11.98 6.57
CA ALA A 42 -9.63 -11.70 7.96
C ALA A 42 -10.48 -10.43 8.03
N LEU A 43 -10.09 -9.37 7.32
CA LEU A 43 -10.82 -8.11 7.22
C LEU A 43 -12.18 -8.28 6.53
N ALA A 44 -12.25 -9.12 5.49
CA ALA A 44 -13.51 -9.43 4.80
C ALA A 44 -14.56 -10.04 5.74
N ARG A 45 -14.14 -10.83 6.75
CA ARG A 45 -15.05 -11.41 7.76
C ARG A 45 -15.80 -10.36 8.59
N VAL A 46 -15.23 -9.17 8.75
CA VAL A 46 -15.84 -8.03 9.43
C VAL A 46 -16.35 -6.98 8.46
N GLY A 47 -16.37 -7.30 7.16
CA GLY A 47 -16.87 -6.43 6.09
C GLY A 47 -15.98 -5.23 5.81
N VAL A 48 -14.69 -5.39 5.97
CA VAL A 48 -13.69 -4.45 5.47
C VAL A 48 -13.12 -5.02 4.18
N GLU A 49 -13.20 -4.25 3.12
CA GLU A 49 -12.82 -4.66 1.77
C GLU A 49 -11.74 -3.72 1.23
N PRO A 50 -10.79 -4.23 0.42
CA PRO A 50 -9.89 -3.35 -0.30
C PRO A 50 -10.70 -2.50 -1.28
N GLU A 51 -10.42 -1.21 -1.31
CA GLU A 51 -10.99 -0.32 -2.31
C GLU A 51 -10.33 -0.60 -3.65
N VAL A 52 -11.14 -0.79 -4.69
CA VAL A 52 -10.63 -0.84 -6.07
C VAL A 52 -10.34 0.60 -6.46
N GLU A 53 -9.08 1.01 -6.34
CA GLU A 53 -8.67 2.33 -6.81
C GLU A 53 -8.74 2.36 -8.34
N THR A 54 -9.26 3.47 -8.87
CA THR A 54 -9.10 3.82 -10.28
C THR A 54 -7.60 3.91 -10.58
N LEU A 55 -7.22 3.60 -11.82
CA LEU A 55 -5.83 3.66 -12.27
C LEU A 55 -5.24 5.02 -11.86
N ASN A 56 -4.25 4.98 -10.99
CA ASN A 56 -3.58 6.16 -10.43
C ASN A 56 -2.08 5.93 -10.56
N LEU A 57 -1.41 6.81 -11.29
CA LEU A 57 -0.01 6.65 -11.62
C LEU A 57 0.89 6.68 -10.37
N ALA A 58 0.48 7.40 -9.33
CA ALA A 58 1.20 7.39 -8.06
C ALA A 58 1.19 6.01 -7.39
N THR A 59 0.04 5.34 -7.40
CA THR A 59 -0.11 3.97 -6.88
C THR A 59 0.70 2.97 -7.71
N GLU A 60 0.65 3.07 -9.03
CA GLU A 60 1.42 2.21 -9.94
C GLU A 60 2.94 2.38 -9.76
N LEU A 61 3.40 3.62 -9.53
CA LEU A 61 4.80 3.89 -9.21
C LEU A 61 5.18 3.48 -7.77
N GLY A 62 4.22 3.26 -6.90
CA GLY A 62 4.47 3.02 -5.48
C GLY A 62 4.99 4.27 -4.77
N VAL A 63 4.42 5.45 -5.04
CA VAL A 63 4.84 6.71 -4.43
C VAL A 63 3.70 7.41 -3.73
N LYS A 64 4.02 8.16 -2.68
CA LYS A 64 3.11 9.14 -2.08
C LYS A 64 3.51 10.53 -2.54
N LEU A 65 2.54 11.29 -3.03
CA LEU A 65 2.75 12.61 -3.61
C LEU A 65 2.07 13.70 -2.79
N SER A 66 2.56 14.92 -2.96
CA SER A 66 1.83 16.14 -2.66
C SER A 66 1.82 16.96 -3.95
N GLU A 67 0.64 17.34 -4.38
CA GLU A 67 0.44 18.08 -5.62
C GLU A 67 -0.19 19.45 -5.32
N GLY A 68 0.26 20.46 -6.01
CA GLY A 68 -0.28 21.80 -5.84
C GLY A 68 0.03 22.69 -7.03
N PRO A 69 -0.76 23.76 -7.25
CA PRO A 69 -0.60 24.63 -8.41
C PRO A 69 0.73 25.38 -8.42
N VAL A 70 1.32 25.60 -7.27
CA VAL A 70 2.60 26.29 -7.09
C VAL A 70 3.74 25.30 -6.83
N SER A 71 3.49 24.29 -5.98
CA SER A 71 4.52 23.32 -5.55
C SER A 71 4.82 22.22 -6.58
N GLY A 72 4.00 22.10 -7.63
CA GLY A 72 4.15 21.00 -8.60
C GLY A 72 3.86 19.64 -7.97
N VAL A 73 4.49 18.60 -8.52
CA VAL A 73 4.35 17.20 -8.09
C VAL A 73 5.55 16.83 -7.22
N GLN A 74 5.36 16.81 -5.92
CA GLN A 74 6.41 16.51 -4.93
C GLN A 74 6.30 15.07 -4.41
N VAL A 75 7.37 14.30 -4.51
CA VAL A 75 7.46 12.94 -3.94
C VAL A 75 7.67 13.04 -2.44
N LYS A 76 6.71 12.54 -1.65
CA LYS A 76 6.79 12.52 -0.18
C LYS A 76 7.35 11.21 0.36
N ALA A 77 7.04 10.10 -0.31
CA ALA A 77 7.58 8.79 0.03
C ALA A 77 7.64 7.90 -1.21
N VAL A 78 8.57 6.96 -1.21
CA VAL A 78 8.71 5.92 -2.23
C VAL A 78 8.66 4.58 -1.53
N LEU A 79 7.74 3.72 -1.94
CA LEU A 79 7.55 2.39 -1.37
C LEU A 79 8.58 1.42 -1.95
N ALA A 80 9.17 0.62 -1.10
CA ALA A 80 10.11 -0.41 -1.53
C ALA A 80 9.42 -1.42 -2.48
N GLY A 81 10.14 -1.87 -3.52
CA GLY A 81 9.61 -2.81 -4.50
C GLY A 81 8.68 -2.18 -5.56
N GLY A 82 8.31 -0.90 -5.45
CA GLY A 82 7.53 -0.17 -6.46
C GLY A 82 8.34 0.18 -7.71
N ALA A 83 7.65 0.44 -8.82
CA ALA A 83 8.29 0.85 -10.08
C ALA A 83 9.07 2.16 -9.94
N GLY A 84 8.59 3.10 -9.11
CA GLY A 84 9.27 4.34 -8.79
C GLY A 84 10.61 4.11 -8.06
N ALA A 85 10.63 3.19 -7.08
CA ALA A 85 11.86 2.80 -6.40
C ALA A 85 12.86 2.17 -7.37
N ALA A 86 12.40 1.26 -8.25
CA ALA A 86 13.23 0.63 -9.27
C ALA A 86 13.80 1.65 -10.29
N ALA A 87 13.03 2.69 -10.62
CA ALA A 87 13.46 3.80 -11.48
C ALA A 87 14.43 4.76 -10.77
N GLY A 88 14.58 4.65 -9.45
CA GLY A 88 15.45 5.51 -8.65
C GLY A 88 14.79 6.80 -8.15
N LEU A 89 13.45 6.88 -8.10
CA LEU A 89 12.75 7.96 -7.39
C LEU A 89 13.10 7.96 -5.91
N SER A 90 13.11 9.13 -5.32
CA SER A 90 13.38 9.33 -3.90
C SER A 90 12.43 10.37 -3.30
N ALA A 91 12.19 10.26 -1.99
CA ALA A 91 11.51 11.31 -1.27
C ALA A 91 12.25 12.64 -1.41
N GLY A 92 11.50 13.71 -1.62
CA GLY A 92 12.04 15.05 -1.90
C GLY A 92 12.26 15.38 -3.37
N ASP A 93 12.08 14.41 -4.30
CA ASP A 93 12.07 14.70 -5.72
C ASP A 93 10.85 15.52 -6.11
N GLU A 94 11.04 16.48 -7.05
CA GLU A 94 9.96 17.16 -7.75
C GLU A 94 9.87 16.60 -9.18
N ILE A 95 8.71 16.05 -9.55
CA ILE A 95 8.49 15.58 -10.92
C ILE A 95 8.04 16.75 -11.78
N LEU A 96 8.85 17.10 -12.76
CA LEU A 96 8.61 18.22 -13.69
C LEU A 96 7.84 17.78 -14.93
N ALA A 97 8.22 16.63 -15.49
CA ALA A 97 7.69 16.17 -16.77
C ALA A 97 7.68 14.64 -16.85
N VAL A 98 6.80 14.12 -17.70
CA VAL A 98 6.70 12.72 -18.10
C VAL A 98 6.80 12.68 -19.62
N ASP A 99 7.75 11.92 -20.17
CA ASP A 99 8.05 11.83 -21.60
C ASP A 99 8.21 13.22 -22.27
N GLY A 100 8.86 14.15 -21.56
CA GLY A 100 9.08 15.53 -22.03
C GLY A 100 7.87 16.46 -21.86
N TRP A 101 6.70 15.96 -21.50
CA TRP A 101 5.52 16.77 -21.24
C TRP A 101 5.46 17.21 -19.79
N ARG A 102 5.39 18.51 -19.54
CA ARG A 102 5.26 19.06 -18.20
C ARG A 102 3.97 18.60 -17.55
N VAL A 103 4.08 18.12 -16.31
CA VAL A 103 2.92 17.73 -15.49
C VAL A 103 2.69 18.71 -14.34
N ARG A 104 1.44 18.97 -14.01
CA ARG A 104 1.02 19.68 -12.79
C ARG A 104 0.41 18.71 -11.78
N ARG A 105 -0.17 17.66 -12.28
CA ARG A 105 -0.61 16.47 -11.57
C ARG A 105 -0.04 15.26 -12.28
N LEU A 106 0.41 14.29 -11.51
CA LEU A 106 1.05 13.11 -12.10
C LEU A 106 0.11 12.34 -13.02
N ASP A 107 -1.17 12.25 -12.62
CA ASP A 107 -2.19 11.53 -13.38
C ASP A 107 -2.54 12.19 -14.73
N ASP A 108 -2.17 13.46 -14.96
CA ASP A 108 -2.30 14.08 -16.28
C ASP A 108 -1.56 13.26 -17.35
N ALA A 109 -0.45 12.61 -16.96
CA ALA A 109 0.36 11.78 -17.85
C ALA A 109 -0.36 10.52 -18.38
N LEU A 110 -1.40 10.05 -17.68
CA LEU A 110 -2.19 8.88 -18.13
C LEU A 110 -2.82 9.07 -19.50
N SER A 111 -2.98 10.33 -19.95
CA SER A 111 -3.56 10.64 -21.26
C SER A 111 -2.60 10.40 -22.43
N TRP A 112 -1.29 10.33 -22.20
CA TRP A 112 -0.29 10.17 -23.28
C TRP A 112 0.71 9.05 -23.08
N ILE A 113 0.93 8.56 -21.86
CA ILE A 113 1.76 7.38 -21.66
C ILE A 113 1.09 6.16 -22.28
N ARG A 114 1.89 5.29 -22.89
CA ARG A 114 1.40 4.05 -23.47
C ARG A 114 1.53 2.92 -22.45
N THR A 115 0.43 2.23 -22.18
CA THR A 115 0.46 0.98 -21.42
C THR A 115 1.34 -0.02 -22.18
N GLY A 116 2.26 -0.67 -21.50
CA GLY A 116 3.15 -1.63 -22.12
C GLY A 116 4.46 -1.02 -22.67
N ALA A 117 4.68 0.29 -22.52
CA ALA A 117 5.94 0.94 -22.85
C ALA A 117 6.46 1.72 -21.62
N GLY A 118 7.73 1.53 -21.27
CA GLY A 118 8.34 2.38 -20.24
C GLY A 118 8.28 3.87 -20.63
N PHE A 119 8.37 4.74 -19.65
CA PHE A 119 8.38 6.19 -19.86
C PHE A 119 9.49 6.86 -19.06
N GLU A 120 9.76 8.11 -19.35
CA GLU A 120 10.80 8.91 -18.70
C GLU A 120 10.18 9.95 -17.77
N LEU A 121 10.77 10.06 -16.58
CA LEU A 121 10.46 11.10 -15.61
C LEU A 121 11.60 12.11 -15.59
N LEU A 122 11.30 13.37 -15.82
CA LEU A 122 12.23 14.47 -15.55
C LEU A 122 11.96 14.94 -14.12
N VAL A 123 12.97 14.83 -13.26
CA VAL A 123 12.85 15.19 -11.85
C VAL A 123 13.92 16.20 -11.42
N VAL A 124 13.61 16.97 -10.39
CA VAL A 124 14.59 17.78 -9.67
C VAL A 124 14.88 17.14 -8.32
N ARG A 125 16.14 16.89 -8.06
CA ARG A 125 16.66 16.42 -6.78
C ARG A 125 17.82 17.31 -6.33
N GLN A 126 17.72 17.95 -5.17
CA GLN A 126 18.74 18.84 -4.66
C GLN A 126 19.17 19.89 -5.71
N GLN A 127 18.20 20.52 -6.36
CA GLN A 127 18.36 21.53 -7.44
C GLN A 127 19.05 21.01 -8.74
N ARG A 128 19.23 19.71 -8.85
CA ARG A 128 19.74 19.08 -10.07
C ARG A 128 18.63 18.38 -10.83
N VAL A 129 18.52 18.65 -12.11
CA VAL A 129 17.61 17.96 -13.02
C VAL A 129 18.20 16.59 -13.35
N ARG A 130 17.35 15.55 -13.31
CA ARG A 130 17.69 14.18 -13.64
C ARG A 130 16.59 13.57 -14.48
N THR A 131 16.95 12.70 -15.39
CA THR A 131 16.03 11.83 -16.12
C THR A 131 16.07 10.45 -15.51
N LEU A 132 14.93 9.94 -15.13
CA LEU A 132 14.74 8.58 -14.59
C LEU A 132 13.89 7.78 -15.57
N ARG A 133 14.26 6.54 -15.86
CA ARG A 133 13.48 5.67 -16.74
C ARG A 133 12.66 4.70 -15.91
N VAL A 134 11.36 4.79 -16.05
CA VAL A 134 10.42 3.80 -15.52
C VAL A 134 10.29 2.69 -16.55
N ALA A 135 10.72 1.48 -16.20
CA ALA A 135 10.53 0.32 -17.06
C ALA A 135 9.04 -0.03 -17.15
N ASP A 136 8.66 -0.65 -18.27
CA ASP A 136 7.30 -1.15 -18.48
C ASP A 136 6.96 -2.23 -17.45
N ARG A 137 6.33 -1.82 -16.38
CA ARG A 137 5.74 -2.69 -15.35
C ARG A 137 4.39 -2.15 -14.85
N LEU A 138 3.84 -1.16 -15.56
CA LEU A 138 2.50 -0.66 -15.29
C LEU A 138 1.49 -1.73 -15.74
N GLY A 139 0.92 -2.42 -14.78
CA GLY A 139 -0.12 -3.44 -15.00
C GLY A 139 0.32 -4.89 -14.78
N ASP A 140 1.61 -5.22 -14.79
CA ASP A 140 2.06 -6.62 -14.69
C ASP A 140 2.23 -7.12 -13.24
N ARG A 141 2.29 -6.21 -12.31
CA ARG A 141 2.10 -6.43 -10.87
C ARG A 141 1.35 -5.24 -10.31
N ARG A 142 0.14 -5.47 -9.85
CA ARG A 142 -0.38 -4.64 -8.76
C ARG A 142 0.71 -4.67 -7.72
N SER A 143 1.47 -3.60 -7.62
CA SER A 143 2.63 -3.52 -6.76
C SER A 143 2.24 -4.06 -5.39
N GLU A 144 2.92 -5.10 -4.90
CA GLU A 144 2.77 -5.57 -3.52
C GLU A 144 2.98 -4.41 -2.54
N ALA A 145 3.67 -3.37 -2.99
CA ALA A 145 3.90 -2.11 -2.30
C ALA A 145 2.80 -1.06 -2.50
N ALA A 146 1.72 -1.34 -3.26
CA ALA A 146 0.63 -0.38 -3.42
C ALA A 146 -0.07 -0.16 -2.08
N SER A 147 -0.17 1.11 -1.67
CA SER A 147 -0.99 1.49 -0.52
C SER A 147 -2.44 1.12 -0.85
N ARG A 148 -2.98 0.11 -0.17
CA ARG A 148 -4.37 -0.30 -0.34
C ARG A 148 -5.25 0.56 0.55
N SER A 149 -6.17 1.29 -0.02
CA SER A 149 -7.27 1.90 0.69
C SER A 149 -8.26 0.83 1.13
N LEU A 150 -8.81 0.96 2.33
CA LEU A 150 -9.79 0.02 2.87
C LEU A 150 -11.11 0.74 3.04
N LYS A 151 -12.20 0.11 2.65
CA LYS A 151 -13.55 0.63 2.85
C LYS A 151 -14.43 -0.39 3.58
N LEU A 152 -15.45 0.12 4.24
CA LEU A 152 -16.50 -0.71 4.81
C LEU A 152 -17.45 -1.17 3.71
N ALA A 153 -17.77 -2.47 3.69
CA ALA A 153 -18.81 -3.00 2.81
C ALA A 153 -20.13 -2.26 3.04
N THR A 154 -20.73 -1.76 1.95
CA THR A 154 -21.94 -0.94 2.01
C THR A 154 -23.16 -1.75 2.43
N THR A 155 -23.22 -3.03 2.04
CA THR A 155 -24.32 -3.97 2.32
C THR A 155 -23.79 -5.25 2.96
N PRO A 156 -23.29 -5.19 4.22
CA PRO A 156 -22.81 -6.39 4.90
C PRO A 156 -23.99 -7.30 5.24
N ASN A 157 -23.79 -8.62 5.16
CA ASN A 157 -24.78 -9.56 5.68
C ASN A 157 -24.87 -9.50 7.22
N ALA A 158 -25.95 -10.07 7.80
CA ALA A 158 -26.20 -10.01 9.24
C ALA A 158 -25.04 -10.58 10.08
N ALA A 159 -24.40 -11.67 9.63
CA ALA A 159 -23.28 -12.27 10.35
C ALA A 159 -22.03 -11.38 10.33
N THR A 160 -21.75 -10.73 9.22
CA THR A 160 -20.65 -9.77 9.07
C THR A 160 -20.89 -8.54 9.95
N LEU A 161 -22.13 -8.03 9.96
CA LEU A 161 -22.51 -6.90 10.79
C LEU A 161 -22.37 -7.23 12.29
N ALA A 162 -22.83 -8.40 12.73
CA ALA A 162 -22.68 -8.85 14.10
C ALA A 162 -21.20 -8.94 14.54
N ARG A 163 -20.33 -9.52 13.67
CA ARG A 163 -18.87 -9.57 13.94
C ARG A 163 -18.25 -8.19 14.01
N ARG A 164 -18.64 -7.28 13.10
CA ARG A 164 -18.16 -5.89 13.09
C ARG A 164 -18.55 -5.17 14.37
N THR A 165 -19.81 -5.29 14.78
CA THR A 165 -20.31 -4.71 16.04
C THR A 165 -19.56 -5.27 17.26
N ALA A 166 -19.34 -6.56 17.32
CA ALA A 166 -18.57 -7.20 18.39
C ALA A 166 -17.10 -6.70 18.42
N TRP A 167 -16.50 -6.46 17.26
CA TRP A 167 -15.12 -6.01 17.15
C TRP A 167 -14.95 -4.53 17.47
N LEU A 168 -15.84 -3.65 16.97
CA LEU A 168 -15.75 -2.21 17.14
C LEU A 168 -16.48 -1.67 18.37
N GLY A 169 -17.28 -2.50 19.04
CA GLY A 169 -18.07 -2.09 20.21
C GLY A 169 -19.23 -1.13 19.89
N LYS A 170 -19.67 -1.09 18.61
CA LYS A 170 -20.74 -0.21 18.14
C LYS A 170 -21.71 -0.96 17.25
#